data_daaeecc441585ac20facb10281eb29f7
#
_entry.id   daaeecc441585ac20facb10281eb29f7
#
_cell.length_a   1.000
_cell.length_b   1.000
_cell.length_c   1.000
_cell.angle_alpha   90.00
_cell.angle_beta   90.00
_cell.angle_gamma   90.00
#
_symmetry.space_group_name_H-M   'P 1'
#
loop_
_entity.id
_entity.type
_entity.pdbx_description
1 polymer ?
#
loop_
_entity_poly.entity_id
_entity_poly.type
_entity_poly.pdbx_seq_one_letter_code
_entity_poly.pdbx_strand_id
1 'polypeptide(L)' 'MDIQMADVTIHIDQALEGETLKTIEQAFRQRMGVLSFGFNPERPHLVVVEYNPKMVKSRDLIDIPRFHGLRGELVGL' A
#
# COMPACT_ATOMS: atom_id res chain seq x y z
N MET A 1 9.88 -1.28 -24.74
CA MET A 1 10.31 -1.00 -23.36
C MET A 1 9.40 -1.77 -22.42
N ASP A 2 9.98 -2.66 -21.63
CA ASP A 2 9.18 -3.47 -20.71
C ASP A 2 9.02 -2.71 -19.40
N ILE A 3 7.79 -2.31 -19.13
CA ILE A 3 7.47 -1.73 -17.82
C ILE A 3 7.04 -2.89 -16.93
N GLN A 4 7.83 -3.16 -15.91
CA GLN A 4 7.49 -4.17 -14.94
C GLN A 4 6.53 -3.54 -13.93
N MET A 5 5.36 -4.15 -13.83
CA MET A 5 4.34 -3.66 -12.91
C MET A 5 3.66 -4.85 -12.26
N ALA A 6 3.56 -4.79 -10.95
CA ALA A 6 2.83 -5.76 -10.16
C ALA A 6 1.84 -5.02 -9.27
N ASP A 7 0.82 -5.71 -8.80
CA ASP A 7 -0.07 -5.14 -7.81
C ASP A 7 -0.18 -6.06 -6.61
N VAL A 8 -0.56 -5.48 -5.50
CA VAL A 8 -0.75 -6.20 -4.26
C VAL A 8 -1.90 -5.57 -3.48
N THR A 9 -2.71 -6.41 -2.85
CA THR A 9 -3.73 -5.96 -1.92
C THR A 9 -3.20 -6.13 -0.51
N ILE A 10 -3.31 -5.08 0.29
CA ILE A 10 -2.84 -5.07 1.67
C ILE A 10 -4.03 -4.84 2.58
N HIS A 11 -4.19 -5.71 3.57
CA HIS A 11 -5.18 -5.54 4.62
C HIS A 11 -4.54 -4.78 5.78
N ILE A 12 -5.15 -3.67 6.17
CA ILE A 12 -4.72 -2.85 7.29
C ILE A 12 -5.64 -3.15 8.47
N ASP A 13 -5.07 -3.35 9.64
CA ASP A 13 -5.83 -3.76 10.83
C ASP A 13 -6.80 -2.68 11.34
N GLN A 14 -6.62 -1.44 10.90
CA GLN A 14 -7.48 -0.32 11.27
C GLN A 14 -8.12 0.26 10.00
N ALA A 15 -9.40 0.60 10.10
CA ALA A 15 -10.09 1.25 8.99
C ALA A 15 -9.41 2.59 8.68
N LEU A 16 -9.12 2.82 7.39
CA LEU A 16 -8.47 4.05 6.96
C LEU A 16 -9.52 5.11 6.68
N GLU A 17 -9.37 6.26 7.33
CA GLU A 17 -10.25 7.39 7.10
C GLU A 17 -9.54 8.67 7.56
N GLY A 18 -10.01 9.82 7.05
CA GLY A 18 -9.53 11.12 7.49
C GLY A 18 -8.03 11.29 7.34
N GLU A 19 -7.41 11.81 8.38
CA GLU A 19 -5.97 12.08 8.39
C GLU A 19 -5.13 10.82 8.31
N THR A 20 -5.60 9.73 8.92
CA THR A 20 -4.88 8.45 8.85
C THR A 20 -4.78 7.99 7.41
N LEU A 21 -5.87 8.06 6.65
CA LEU A 21 -5.87 7.70 5.23
C LEU A 21 -4.89 8.57 4.45
N LYS A 22 -4.92 9.88 4.67
CA LYS A 22 -4.01 10.79 3.96
C LYS A 22 -2.55 10.49 4.27
N THR A 23 -2.25 10.22 5.53
CA THR A 23 -0.89 9.91 5.95
C THR A 23 -0.39 8.63 5.29
N ILE A 24 -1.21 7.60 5.29
CA ILE A 24 -0.84 6.31 4.70
C ILE A 24 -0.71 6.44 3.17
N GLU A 25 -1.65 7.12 2.53
CA GLU A 25 -1.58 7.33 1.09
C GLU A 25 -0.29 8.05 0.70
N GLN A 26 0.05 9.14 1.41
CA GLN A 26 1.27 9.88 1.12
C GLN A 26 2.52 9.03 1.35
N ALA A 27 2.51 8.23 2.41
CA ALA A 27 3.65 7.36 2.71
C ALA A 27 3.90 6.36 1.57
N PHE A 28 2.84 5.76 1.02
CA PHE A 28 2.98 4.87 -0.13
C PHE A 28 3.44 5.62 -1.37
N ARG A 29 2.82 6.78 -1.67
CA ARG A 29 3.15 7.53 -2.88
C ARG A 29 4.58 8.07 -2.87
N GLN A 30 5.14 8.31 -1.71
CA GLN A 30 6.51 8.79 -1.58
C GLN A 30 7.54 7.67 -1.69
N ARG A 31 7.12 6.42 -1.58
CA ARG A 31 8.04 5.29 -1.69
C ARG A 31 8.45 5.11 -3.15
N MET A 32 9.76 5.13 -3.41
CA MET A 32 10.27 4.88 -4.74
C MET A 32 9.88 3.48 -5.19
N GLY A 33 9.38 3.38 -6.42
CA GLY A 33 8.89 2.12 -6.96
C GLY A 33 7.40 1.93 -6.85
N VAL A 34 6.70 2.73 -6.04
CA VAL A 34 5.23 2.70 -5.97
C VAL A 34 4.68 3.54 -7.12
N LEU A 35 3.78 2.94 -7.90
CA LEU A 35 3.20 3.57 -9.09
C LEU A 35 1.81 4.12 -8.82
N SER A 36 1.01 3.45 -8.00
CA SER A 36 -0.32 3.94 -7.65
C SER A 36 -0.78 3.39 -6.32
N PHE A 37 -1.71 4.10 -5.72
CA PHE A 37 -2.34 3.73 -4.45
C PHE A 37 -3.84 3.81 -4.66
N GLY A 38 -4.55 2.68 -4.50
CA GLY A 38 -5.98 2.59 -4.66
C GLY A 38 -6.67 2.32 -3.34
N PHE A 39 -7.75 3.05 -3.08
CA PHE A 39 -8.52 2.92 -1.86
C PHE A 39 -10.01 3.04 -2.19
N ASN A 40 -10.82 2.18 -1.58
CA ASN A 40 -12.28 2.22 -1.72
C ASN A 40 -12.88 2.43 -0.33
N PRO A 41 -13.62 3.52 -0.10
CA PRO A 41 -14.24 3.78 1.21
C PRO A 41 -15.19 2.69 1.68
N GLU A 42 -15.73 1.88 0.77
CA GLU A 42 -16.59 0.76 1.15
C GLU A 42 -15.81 -0.41 1.73
N ARG A 43 -14.49 -0.40 1.56
CA ARG A 43 -13.58 -1.41 2.09
C ARG A 43 -12.41 -0.72 2.77
N PRO A 44 -12.66 -0.07 3.92
CA PRO A 44 -11.68 0.85 4.51
C PRO A 44 -10.44 0.18 5.09
N HIS A 45 -10.41 -1.16 5.13
CA HIS A 45 -9.25 -1.91 5.58
C HIS A 45 -8.34 -2.37 4.43
N LEU A 46 -8.76 -2.14 3.17
CA LEU A 46 -8.01 -2.66 2.03
C LEU A 46 -7.44 -1.54 1.19
N VAL A 47 -6.18 -1.71 0.80
CA VAL A 47 -5.54 -0.85 -0.19
C VAL A 47 -4.93 -1.70 -1.28
N VAL A 48 -4.96 -1.20 -2.51
CA VAL A 48 -4.34 -1.87 -3.65
C VAL A 48 -3.20 -0.99 -4.13
N VAL A 49 -2.00 -1.55 -4.17
CA VAL A 49 -0.80 -0.80 -4.54
C VAL A 49 -0.21 -1.41 -5.79
N GLU A 50 -0.02 -0.58 -6.82
CA GLU A 50 0.74 -0.97 -8.00
C GLU A 50 2.17 -0.49 -7.82
N TYR A 51 3.11 -1.36 -8.14
CA TYR A 51 4.52 -1.05 -7.90
C TYR A 51 5.42 -1.74 -8.92
N ASN A 52 6.64 -1.25 -9.02
CA ASN A 52 7.67 -1.86 -9.85
C ASN A 52 8.45 -2.87 -8.99
N PRO A 53 8.31 -4.19 -9.25
CA PRO A 53 8.93 -5.21 -8.40
C PRO A 53 10.46 -5.25 -8.49
N LYS A 54 11.04 -4.53 -9.45
CA LYS A 54 12.49 -4.39 -9.54
C LYS A 54 13.01 -3.34 -8.57
N MET A 55 12.15 -2.44 -8.10
CA MET A 55 12.53 -1.32 -7.25
C MET A 55 12.14 -1.51 -5.81
N VAL A 56 11.04 -2.21 -5.56
CA VAL A 56 10.52 -2.43 -4.21
C VAL A 56 9.83 -3.79 -4.16
N LYS A 57 9.90 -4.45 -3.03
CA LYS A 57 9.26 -5.76 -2.84
C LYS A 57 7.95 -5.58 -2.08
N SER A 58 7.02 -6.51 -2.29
CA SER A 58 5.72 -6.46 -1.62
C SER A 58 5.86 -6.45 -0.10
N ARG A 59 6.82 -7.19 0.45
CA ARG A 59 7.06 -7.20 1.91
C ARG A 59 7.55 -5.85 2.42
N ASP A 60 8.24 -5.07 1.58
CA ASP A 60 8.65 -3.72 1.96
C ASP A 60 7.45 -2.80 2.06
N LEU A 61 6.43 -3.06 1.25
CA LEU A 61 5.21 -2.25 1.24
C LEU A 61 4.39 -2.44 2.51
N ILE A 62 4.38 -3.64 3.08
CA ILE A 62 3.63 -3.86 4.34
C ILE A 62 4.32 -3.21 5.54
N ASP A 63 5.60 -2.86 5.42
CA ASP A 63 6.30 -2.13 6.47
C ASP A 63 5.87 -0.67 6.54
N ILE A 64 5.33 -0.12 5.44
CA ILE A 64 4.92 1.29 5.41
C ILE A 64 3.86 1.60 6.47
N PRO A 65 2.75 0.85 6.57
CA PRO A 65 1.80 1.10 7.66
C PRO A 65 2.41 0.95 9.03
N ARG A 66 3.37 0.02 9.17
CA ARG A 66 4.01 -0.24 10.46
C ARG A 66 4.73 0.98 11.01
N PHE A 67 5.37 1.77 10.15
CA PHE A 67 6.03 3.00 10.58
C PHE A 67 5.03 4.04 11.11
N HIS A 68 3.75 3.84 10.85
CA HIS A 68 2.69 4.75 11.31
C HIS A 68 1.82 4.08 12.37
N GLY A 69 2.32 3.01 13.01
CA GLY A 69 1.62 2.35 14.09
C GLY A 69 0.50 1.42 13.68
N LEU A 70 0.44 1.06 12.39
CA LEU A 70 -0.59 0.18 11.85
C LEU A 70 0.02 -1.14 11.41
N ARG A 71 -0.80 -2.19 11.37
CA ARG A 71 -0.36 -3.50 10.91
C ARG A 71 -0.96 -3.79 9.54
N GLY A 72 -0.10 -4.14 8.58
CA GLY A 72 -0.53 -4.52 7.24
C GLY A 72 -0.20 -5.98 6.97
N GLU A 73 -1.07 -6.65 6.22
CA GLU A 73 -0.87 -8.03 5.78
C GLU A 73 -1.19 -8.13 4.30
N LEU A 74 -0.42 -8.94 3.59
CA LEU A 74 -0.69 -9.21 2.18
C LEU A 74 -1.89 -10.14 2.06
N VAL A 75 -2.77 -9.84 1.09
CA VAL A 75 -4.00 -10.60 0.87
C VAL A 75 -3.91 -11.30 -0.48
N GLY A 76 -4.38 -12.55 -0.51
CA GLY A 76 -4.54 -13.27 -1.78
C GLY A 76 -3.28 -13.86 -2.37
N LEU A 77 -2.30 -14.09 -1.58
CA LEU A 77 -1.07 -14.73 -2.03
C LEU A 77 -1.07 -16.23 -1.79
#